data_7bc050c517194724fc5cf2206ae90132
#
_entry.id   7bc050c517194724fc5cf2206ae90132
#
_cell.length_a   1.000
_cell.length_b   1.000
_cell.length_c   1.000
_cell.angle_alpha   90.00
_cell.angle_beta   90.00
_cell.angle_gamma   90.00
#
_symmetry.space_group_name_H-M   'P 1'
#
loop_
_entity.id
_entity.type
_entity.pdbx_description
1 polymer ?
#
loop_
_entity_poly.entity_id
_entity_poly.type
_entity_poly.pdbx_seq_one_letter_code
_entity_poly.pdbx_strand_id
1 'polypeptide(L)'
;MRFDKTITVFGSGRIEPGSKDYEVAMSVGACLAKAHFNLCNGGYAGTMEAAARGAAENGGFAIGVTLKKSSSAPNNWLDEVLPVDNLTTRICTLLDRGDGYIILPGGTGTLAEIGMMLEFMNKGLMDL
;
A
#
# COMPACT_ATOMS: atom_id res chain seq x y z
N MET A 1 -16.21 -3.15 -1.06
CA MET A 1 -16.73 -3.57 0.26
C MET A 1 -15.58 -3.58 1.27
N ARG A 2 -15.78 -2.95 2.42
CA ARG A 2 -14.77 -2.89 3.47
C ARG A 2 -14.78 -4.16 4.32
N PHE A 3 -13.60 -4.64 4.69
CA PHE A 3 -13.40 -5.83 5.51
C PHE A 3 -12.84 -5.48 6.89
N ASP A 4 -12.69 -6.47 7.78
CA ASP A 4 -12.21 -6.25 9.14
C ASP A 4 -10.70 -6.07 9.25
N LYS A 5 -9.93 -6.79 8.42
CA LYS A 5 -8.47 -6.79 8.47
C LYS A 5 -7.90 -6.10 7.25
N THR A 6 -6.76 -5.44 7.45
CA THR A 6 -6.06 -4.67 6.42
C THR A 6 -4.64 -5.20 6.23
N ILE A 7 -4.23 -5.34 4.98
CA ILE A 7 -2.85 -5.66 4.62
C ILE A 7 -2.23 -4.45 3.95
N THR A 8 -1.11 -3.98 4.47
CA THR A 8 -0.34 -2.90 3.86
C THR A 8 0.65 -3.49 2.87
N VAL A 9 0.68 -2.94 1.65
CA VAL A 9 1.55 -3.39 0.57
C VAL A 9 2.55 -2.30 0.22
N PHE A 10 3.83 -2.63 0.27
CA PHE A 10 4.92 -1.75 -0.14
C PHE A 10 5.51 -2.21 -1.46
N GLY A 11 5.99 -1.28 -2.27
CA GLY A 11 6.63 -1.59 -3.54
C GLY A 11 6.98 -0.33 -4.33
N SER A 12 7.60 -0.51 -5.50
CA SER A 12 8.06 0.59 -6.34
C SER A 12 6.91 1.41 -6.92
N GLY A 13 7.05 2.74 -6.88
CA GLY A 13 6.14 3.65 -7.58
C GLY A 13 6.45 3.81 -9.07
N ARG A 14 7.47 3.14 -9.59
CA ARG A 14 7.99 3.36 -10.96
C ARG A 14 7.74 2.22 -11.94
N ILE A 15 7.04 1.17 -11.54
CA ILE A 15 6.70 0.09 -12.48
C ILE A 15 5.59 0.56 -13.42
N GLU A 16 5.63 0.07 -14.66
CA GLU A 16 4.73 0.51 -15.73
C GLU A 16 3.59 -0.47 -15.93
N PRO A 17 2.38 0.02 -16.30
CA PRO A 17 1.30 -0.86 -16.72
C PRO A 17 1.75 -1.79 -17.86
N GLY A 18 1.36 -3.04 -17.79
CA GLY A 18 1.74 -4.06 -18.77
C GLY A 18 3.07 -4.76 -18.46
N SER A 19 3.85 -4.28 -17.50
CA SER A 19 5.07 -4.97 -17.08
C SER A 19 4.74 -6.19 -16.21
N LYS A 20 5.70 -7.10 -16.08
CA LYS A 20 5.55 -8.27 -15.23
C LYS A 20 5.33 -7.89 -13.76
N ASP A 21 6.08 -6.91 -13.27
CA ASP A 21 5.96 -6.45 -11.88
C ASP A 21 4.59 -5.81 -11.61
N TYR A 22 4.05 -5.08 -12.59
CA TYR A 22 2.70 -4.52 -12.49
C TYR A 22 1.65 -5.64 -12.40
N GLU A 23 1.77 -6.67 -13.24
CA GLU A 23 0.85 -7.80 -13.24
C GLU A 23 0.91 -8.59 -11.91
N VAL A 24 2.11 -8.78 -11.35
CA VAL A 24 2.28 -9.40 -10.03
C VAL A 24 1.58 -8.59 -8.96
N ALA A 25 1.76 -7.27 -8.94
CA ALA A 25 1.11 -6.39 -7.97
C ALA A 25 -0.42 -6.41 -8.11
N MET A 26 -0.94 -6.41 -9.34
CA MET A 26 -2.36 -6.58 -9.60
C MET A 26 -2.89 -7.90 -9.01
N SER A 27 -2.15 -8.97 -9.21
CA SER A 27 -2.52 -10.30 -8.69
C SER A 27 -2.54 -10.30 -7.15
N VAL A 28 -1.61 -9.61 -6.53
CA VAL A 28 -1.59 -9.47 -5.06
C VAL A 28 -2.86 -8.75 -4.58
N GLY A 29 -3.22 -7.64 -5.20
CA GLY A 29 -4.45 -6.92 -4.88
C GLY A 29 -5.71 -7.77 -5.06
N ALA A 30 -5.77 -8.51 -6.17
CA ALA A 30 -6.87 -9.43 -6.45
C ALA A 30 -6.97 -10.52 -5.38
N CYS A 31 -5.85 -11.12 -4.98
CA CYS A 31 -5.81 -12.15 -3.94
C CYS A 31 -6.27 -11.62 -2.59
N LEU A 32 -5.86 -10.41 -2.22
CA LEU A 32 -6.29 -9.78 -0.97
C LEU A 32 -7.79 -9.55 -0.94
N ALA A 33 -8.35 -9.06 -2.05
CA ALA A 33 -9.80 -8.87 -2.16
C ALA A 33 -10.55 -10.20 -2.01
N LYS A 34 -10.10 -11.24 -2.69
CA LYS A 34 -10.71 -12.57 -2.62
C LYS A 34 -10.59 -13.21 -1.24
N ALA A 35 -9.54 -12.88 -0.51
CA ALA A 35 -9.32 -13.35 0.86
C ALA A 35 -10.00 -12.46 1.91
N HIS A 36 -10.74 -11.44 1.49
CA HIS A 36 -11.48 -10.50 2.33
C HIS A 36 -10.59 -9.64 3.22
N PHE A 37 -9.47 -9.15 2.65
CA PHE A 37 -8.63 -8.14 3.28
C PHE A 37 -8.79 -6.80 2.57
N ASN A 38 -8.81 -5.71 3.34
CA ASN A 38 -8.61 -4.38 2.76
C ASN A 38 -7.14 -4.25 2.34
N LEU A 39 -6.90 -3.51 1.27
CA LEU A 39 -5.57 -3.13 0.84
C LEU A 39 -5.26 -1.73 1.35
N CYS A 40 -4.06 -1.53 1.89
CA CYS A 40 -3.57 -0.19 2.21
C CYS A 40 -2.20 0.02 1.56
N ASN A 41 -2.01 1.16 0.92
CA ASN A 41 -0.73 1.53 0.32
C ASN A 41 -0.57 3.05 0.22
N GLY A 42 0.47 3.49 -0.46
CA GLY A 42 0.79 4.91 -0.61
C GLY A 42 -0.11 5.70 -1.57
N GLY A 43 -0.98 5.04 -2.32
CA GLY A 43 -2.04 5.71 -3.08
C GLY A 43 -1.65 6.31 -4.43
N TYR A 44 -0.42 6.16 -4.90
CA TYR A 44 0.04 6.73 -6.17
C TYR A 44 0.16 5.70 -7.29
N ALA A 45 1.18 5.84 -8.13
CA ALA A 45 1.39 5.01 -9.32
C ALA A 45 2.17 3.71 -9.02
N GLY A 46 2.47 2.95 -10.04
CA GLY A 46 3.30 1.76 -9.97
C GLY A 46 2.63 0.63 -9.19
N THR A 47 3.35 0.05 -8.24
CA THR A 47 2.84 -1.02 -7.39
C THR A 47 1.56 -0.62 -6.65
N MET A 48 1.48 0.63 -6.19
CA MET A 48 0.32 1.15 -5.48
C MET A 48 -0.94 1.12 -6.36
N GLU A 49 -0.83 1.63 -7.58
CA GLU A 49 -1.92 1.61 -8.55
C GLU A 49 -2.32 0.19 -8.93
N ALA A 50 -1.34 -0.65 -9.25
CA ALA A 50 -1.58 -2.03 -9.69
C ALA A 50 -2.31 -2.85 -8.64
N ALA A 51 -1.86 -2.80 -7.38
CA ALA A 51 -2.50 -3.51 -6.29
C ALA A 51 -3.92 -2.99 -6.03
N ALA A 52 -4.10 -1.67 -6.02
CA ALA A 52 -5.42 -1.06 -5.84
C ALA A 52 -6.38 -1.46 -6.96
N ARG A 53 -5.90 -1.49 -8.21
CA ARG A 53 -6.67 -1.93 -9.36
C ARG A 53 -7.10 -3.39 -9.22
N GLY A 54 -6.18 -4.27 -8.86
CA GLY A 54 -6.49 -5.68 -8.64
C GLY A 54 -7.56 -5.88 -7.57
N ALA A 55 -7.48 -5.14 -6.48
CA ALA A 55 -8.48 -5.16 -5.41
C ALA A 55 -9.83 -4.65 -5.92
N ALA A 56 -9.86 -3.50 -6.59
CA ALA A 56 -11.09 -2.88 -7.10
C ALA A 56 -11.81 -3.78 -8.10
N GLU A 57 -11.07 -4.40 -9.02
CA GLU A 57 -11.65 -5.28 -10.03
C GLU A 57 -12.18 -6.60 -9.46
N ASN A 58 -11.90 -6.90 -8.19
CA ASN A 58 -12.33 -8.13 -7.52
C ASN A 58 -13.19 -7.87 -6.27
N GLY A 59 -13.86 -6.72 -6.22
CA GLY A 59 -14.80 -6.39 -5.15
C GLY A 59 -14.15 -6.08 -3.81
N GLY A 60 -12.88 -5.69 -3.81
CA GLY A 60 -12.13 -5.35 -2.61
C GLY A 60 -12.30 -3.91 -2.17
N PHE A 61 -11.49 -3.49 -1.20
CA PHE A 61 -11.47 -2.14 -0.67
C PHE A 61 -10.02 -1.66 -0.55
N ALA A 62 -9.70 -0.56 -1.22
CA ALA A 62 -8.34 -0.02 -1.28
C ALA A 62 -8.26 1.34 -0.60
N ILE A 63 -7.27 1.49 0.31
CA ILE A 63 -7.00 2.69 1.08
C ILE A 63 -5.65 3.24 0.65
N GLY A 64 -5.59 4.51 0.27
CA GLY A 64 -4.34 5.19 -0.07
C GLY A 64 -3.97 6.24 0.96
N VAL A 65 -2.77 6.14 1.53
CA VAL A 65 -2.22 7.16 2.45
C VAL A 65 -1.33 8.07 1.62
N THR A 66 -1.78 9.29 1.39
CA THR A 66 -1.13 10.24 0.48
C THR A 66 -0.52 11.43 1.22
N LEU A 67 0.22 12.25 0.50
CA LEU A 67 0.77 13.50 1.03
C LEU A 67 -0.12 14.67 0.60
N LYS A 68 -0.50 15.53 1.53
CA LYS A 68 -1.34 16.71 1.25
C LYS A 68 -0.72 17.62 0.19
N LYS A 69 0.61 17.75 0.19
CA LYS A 69 1.37 18.62 -0.73
C LYS A 69 2.12 17.82 -1.78
N SER A 70 1.52 16.78 -2.33
CA SER A 70 2.14 16.01 -3.41
C SER A 70 1.87 16.66 -4.76
N SER A 71 2.87 16.60 -5.65
CA SER A 71 2.70 16.94 -7.06
C SER A 71 1.98 15.86 -7.85
N SER A 72 1.88 14.66 -7.29
CA SER A 72 1.19 13.53 -7.92
C SER A 72 -0.23 13.39 -7.37
N ALA A 73 -1.17 13.09 -8.26
CA ALA A 73 -2.54 12.78 -7.86
C ALA A 73 -2.66 11.34 -7.37
N PRO A 74 -3.58 11.05 -6.42
CA PRO A 74 -3.90 9.67 -6.07
C PRO A 74 -4.40 8.89 -7.29
N ASN A 75 -4.15 7.59 -7.33
CA ASN A 75 -4.67 6.77 -8.43
C ASN A 75 -6.20 6.61 -8.33
N ASN A 76 -6.82 6.20 -9.43
CA ASN A 76 -8.28 6.17 -9.56
C ASN A 76 -8.95 4.92 -8.98
N TRP A 77 -8.19 4.02 -8.39
CA TRP A 77 -8.69 2.73 -7.91
C TRP A 77 -8.91 2.68 -6.39
N LEU A 78 -8.69 3.81 -5.70
CA LEU A 78 -8.80 3.91 -4.26
C LEU A 78 -10.25 4.17 -3.83
N ASP A 79 -10.71 3.46 -2.80
CA ASP A 79 -12.01 3.68 -2.17
C ASP A 79 -11.92 4.77 -1.09
N GLU A 80 -10.77 4.88 -0.43
CA GLU A 80 -10.54 5.86 0.62
C GLU A 80 -9.15 6.47 0.43
N VAL A 81 -9.05 7.78 0.59
CA VAL A 81 -7.79 8.52 0.52
C VAL A 81 -7.57 9.23 1.86
N LEU A 82 -6.42 8.98 2.48
CA LEU A 82 -6.03 9.60 3.76
C LEU A 82 -4.82 10.50 3.52
N PRO A 83 -5.04 11.82 3.29
CA PRO A 83 -3.93 12.75 3.14
C PRO A 83 -3.27 13.04 4.48
N VAL A 84 -1.94 13.01 4.52
CA VAL A 84 -1.16 13.34 5.71
C VAL A 84 -0.14 14.44 5.40
N ASP A 85 0.42 15.07 6.44
CA ASP A 85 1.21 16.29 6.29
C ASP A 85 2.64 16.05 5.79
N ASN A 86 3.24 14.93 6.16
CA ASN A 86 4.66 14.69 5.84
C ASN A 86 4.94 13.19 5.63
N LEU A 87 6.14 12.92 5.12
CA LEU A 87 6.56 11.57 4.77
C LEU A 87 6.67 10.64 5.99
N THR A 88 7.15 11.15 7.11
CA THR A 88 7.27 10.36 8.34
C THR A 88 5.89 9.91 8.83
N THR A 89 4.93 10.83 8.89
CA THR A 89 3.55 10.51 9.27
C THR A 89 2.92 9.52 8.29
N ARG A 90 3.23 9.64 7.00
CA ARG A 90 2.72 8.72 5.98
C ARG A 90 3.21 7.29 6.23
N ILE A 91 4.50 7.11 6.48
CA ILE A 91 5.07 5.79 6.78
C ILE A 91 4.46 5.22 8.07
N CYS A 92 4.38 6.03 9.12
CA CYS A 92 3.77 5.59 10.38
C CYS A 92 2.30 5.18 10.21
N THR A 93 1.54 5.92 9.42
CA THR A 93 0.13 5.60 9.15
C THR A 93 0.01 4.28 8.37
N LEU A 94 0.86 4.06 7.37
CA LEU A 94 0.90 2.81 6.61
C LEU A 94 1.18 1.61 7.52
N LEU A 95 2.12 1.75 8.43
CA LEU A 95 2.46 0.70 9.39
C LEU A 95 1.33 0.46 10.40
N ASP A 96 0.73 1.52 10.91
CA ASP A 96 -0.32 1.46 11.91
C ASP A 96 -1.61 0.82 11.38
N ARG A 97 -1.92 1.08 10.12
CA ARG A 97 -3.15 0.59 9.46
C ARG A 97 -3.10 -0.89 9.13
N GLY A 98 -1.91 -1.46 8.96
CA GLY A 98 -1.76 -2.85 8.54
C GLY A 98 -1.86 -3.82 9.70
N ASP A 99 -2.66 -4.86 9.52
CA ASP A 99 -2.65 -6.05 10.38
C ASP A 99 -1.59 -7.04 9.92
N GLY A 100 -1.14 -6.92 8.69
CA GLY A 100 -0.05 -7.65 8.09
C GLY A 100 0.54 -6.85 6.93
N TYR A 101 1.68 -7.31 6.42
CA TYR A 101 2.45 -6.56 5.42
C TYR A 101 2.91 -7.45 4.28
N ILE A 102 2.85 -6.92 3.06
CA ILE A 102 3.42 -7.56 1.88
C ILE A 102 4.42 -6.58 1.29
N ILE A 103 5.62 -7.06 1.00
CA ILE A 103 6.70 -6.25 0.44
C ILE A 103 7.00 -6.78 -0.96
N LEU A 104 6.77 -5.92 -1.96
CA LEU A 104 7.11 -6.18 -3.35
C LEU A 104 8.40 -5.43 -3.71
N PRO A 105 9.06 -5.76 -4.82
CA PRO A 105 10.30 -5.08 -5.22
C PRO A 105 10.11 -3.57 -5.29
N GLY A 106 11.07 -2.82 -4.77
CA GLY A 106 10.97 -1.36 -4.71
C GLY A 106 12.30 -0.66 -4.63
N GLY A 107 12.24 0.65 -4.54
CA GLY A 107 13.40 1.54 -4.44
C GLY A 107 13.68 1.99 -3.02
N THR A 108 14.26 3.20 -2.90
CA THR A 108 14.67 3.77 -1.61
C THR A 108 13.49 4.05 -0.68
N GLY A 109 12.33 4.41 -1.22
CA GLY A 109 11.12 4.62 -0.42
C GLY A 109 10.66 3.34 0.25
N THR A 110 10.63 2.24 -0.50
CA THR A 110 10.29 0.92 0.04
C THR A 110 11.30 0.48 1.09
N LEU A 111 12.58 0.73 0.86
CA LEU A 111 13.63 0.43 1.82
C LEU A 111 13.44 1.20 3.13
N ALA A 112 13.09 2.47 3.07
CA ALA A 112 12.80 3.29 4.26
C ALA A 112 11.59 2.75 5.04
N GLU A 113 10.55 2.34 4.35
CA GLU A 113 9.35 1.75 4.95
C GLU A 113 9.66 0.44 5.66
N ILE A 114 10.44 -0.43 5.01
CA ILE A 114 10.89 -1.69 5.61
C ILE A 114 11.78 -1.43 6.83
N GLY A 115 12.71 -0.49 6.72
CA GLY A 115 13.62 -0.14 7.81
C GLY A 115 12.87 0.34 9.05
N MET A 116 11.88 1.21 8.89
CA MET A 116 11.04 1.68 10.00
C MET A 116 10.20 0.55 10.59
N MET A 117 9.64 -0.32 9.77
CA MET A 117 8.87 -1.47 10.23
C MET A 117 9.74 -2.37 11.12
N LEU A 118 10.93 -2.72 10.66
CA LEU A 118 11.85 -3.55 11.41
C LEU A 118 12.28 -2.90 12.73
N GLU A 119 12.53 -1.60 12.72
CA GLU A 119 12.92 -0.86 13.93
C GLU A 119 11.76 -0.80 14.94
N PHE A 120 10.54 -0.57 14.48
CA PHE A 120 9.36 -0.56 15.34
C PHE A 120 9.14 -1.94 15.99
N MET A 121 9.30 -3.02 15.23
CA MET A 121 9.23 -4.38 15.75
C MET A 121 10.31 -4.62 16.80
N ASN A 122 11.55 -4.21 16.49
CA ASN A 122 12.70 -4.38 17.39
C ASN A 122 12.53 -3.62 18.71
N LYS A 123 11.85 -2.47 18.70
CA LYS A 123 11.57 -1.66 19.89
C LYS A 123 10.28 -2.05 20.59
N GLY A 124 9.59 -3.08 20.14
CA GLY A 124 8.31 -3.50 20.73
C GLY A 124 7.17 -2.52 20.50
N LEU A 125 7.26 -1.66 19.47
CA LEU A 125 6.25 -0.66 19.14
C LEU A 125 5.19 -1.18 18.18
N MET A 126 5.40 -2.37 17.60
CA MET A 126 4.40 -3.04 16.78
C MET A 126 4.59 -4.56 16.90
N ASP A 127 3.47 -5.27 16.88
CA ASP A 127 3.43 -6.73 16.91
C ASP A 127 3.05 -7.28 15.53
N LEU A 128 3.64 -8.40 15.21
CA LEU A 128 3.29 -9.15 14.02
C LEU A 128 2.84 -10.56 14.37
#